data_5e8d6c40a5461e3289792a84d644052e
#
_entry.id   5e8d6c40a5461e3289792a84d644052e
#
_cell.length_a   1.000
_cell.length_b   1.000
_cell.length_c   1.000
_cell.angle_alpha   90.00
_cell.angle_beta   90.00
_cell.angle_gamma   90.00
#
_symmetry.space_group_name_H-M   'P 1'
#
loop_
_entity.id
_entity.type
_entity.pdbx_description
1 polymer ?
#
loop_
_entity_poly.entity_id
_entity_poly.type
_entity_poly.pdbx_seq_one_letter_code
_entity_poly.pdbx_strand_id
1 'polypeptide(L)'
;MTATVSIGEFSRLTCLSVKTLRYYHEIELLEPVAIDPGSGYRRYSTDQVERAHLIRRLRDLDMPMPQVRAVLTAPDRATRDVALRAHLTRMEAELTRTRDVVAALRSLLSPSAPIEVTYRTAPEFTSVAVVATVARDGIGEFCDTAFGRLYGLLATAGIGPAGPGGATYSSDFFENDLGEVVVFVPVPAATPAAFADHTGAEVRRFAPRRFAVAVHAGPFTDFDRTYGALGSHVAEHDVALQEPIREIYLVGPQDSDDPAGLRTEVCWPISRNINQER
;
A
#
# COMPACT_ATOMS: atom_id res chain seq x y z
N MET A 1 21.53 -26.92 -38.50
CA MET A 1 20.58 -27.88 -39.09
C MET A 1 19.44 -28.08 -38.12
N THR A 2 18.23 -27.75 -38.52
CA THR A 2 17.02 -27.89 -37.68
C THR A 2 16.36 -29.22 -37.98
N ALA A 3 16.05 -30.01 -36.96
CA ALA A 3 15.36 -31.28 -37.09
C ALA A 3 13.88 -31.11 -36.77
N THR A 4 13.03 -31.86 -37.44
CA THR A 4 11.60 -31.93 -37.14
C THR A 4 11.32 -33.21 -36.36
N VAL A 5 10.69 -33.07 -35.19
CA VAL A 5 10.41 -34.15 -34.24
C VAL A 5 8.92 -34.33 -34.01
N SER A 6 8.51 -35.49 -33.51
CA SER A 6 7.14 -35.77 -33.12
C SER A 6 6.77 -34.97 -31.83
N ILE A 7 5.48 -34.79 -31.58
CA ILE A 7 4.97 -34.14 -30.35
C ILE A 7 5.47 -34.87 -29.08
N GLY A 8 5.63 -36.19 -29.11
CA GLY A 8 6.15 -36.95 -27.96
C GLY A 8 7.64 -36.72 -27.73
N GLU A 9 8.45 -36.60 -28.80
CA GLU A 9 9.87 -36.25 -28.71
C GLU A 9 10.02 -34.79 -28.25
N PHE A 10 9.23 -33.88 -28.80
CA PHE A 10 9.23 -32.47 -28.41
C PHE A 10 8.82 -32.28 -26.95
N SER A 11 7.86 -33.07 -26.46
CA SER A 11 7.49 -33.13 -25.04
C SER A 11 8.69 -33.47 -24.15
N ARG A 12 9.52 -34.45 -24.57
CA ARG A 12 10.74 -34.80 -23.81
C ARG A 12 11.82 -33.72 -23.86
N LEU A 13 12.00 -33.06 -25.00
CA LEU A 13 12.96 -31.97 -25.18
C LEU A 13 12.59 -30.74 -24.35
N THR A 14 11.30 -30.45 -24.21
CA THR A 14 10.81 -29.21 -23.55
C THR A 14 10.36 -29.42 -22.11
N CYS A 15 10.22 -30.68 -21.67
CA CYS A 15 9.60 -31.05 -20.39
C CYS A 15 8.15 -30.51 -20.26
N LEU A 16 7.44 -30.31 -21.38
CA LEU A 16 6.03 -29.98 -21.45
C LEU A 16 5.22 -31.21 -21.77
N SER A 17 4.06 -31.38 -21.15
CA SER A 17 3.19 -32.50 -21.46
C SER A 17 2.60 -32.38 -22.87
N VAL A 18 2.30 -33.51 -23.51
CA VAL A 18 1.60 -33.52 -24.80
C VAL A 18 0.27 -32.77 -24.73
N LYS A 19 -0.44 -32.83 -23.59
CA LYS A 19 -1.68 -32.08 -23.34
C LYS A 19 -1.39 -30.58 -23.37
N THR A 20 -0.34 -30.11 -22.69
CA THR A 20 0.08 -28.70 -22.66
C THR A 20 0.47 -28.22 -24.08
N LEU A 21 1.20 -29.02 -24.83
CA LEU A 21 1.59 -28.67 -26.21
C LEU A 21 0.37 -28.53 -27.13
N ARG A 22 -0.64 -29.40 -26.98
CA ARG A 22 -1.89 -29.30 -27.73
C ARG A 22 -2.64 -28.03 -27.35
N TYR A 23 -2.74 -27.73 -26.07
CA TYR A 23 -3.35 -26.49 -25.58
C TYR A 23 -2.62 -25.25 -26.13
N TYR A 24 -1.28 -25.23 -26.12
CA TYR A 24 -0.52 -24.11 -26.68
C TYR A 24 -0.71 -23.93 -28.17
N HIS A 25 -0.95 -25.00 -28.91
CA HIS A 25 -1.35 -24.92 -30.30
C HIS A 25 -2.78 -24.34 -30.45
N GLU A 26 -3.75 -24.82 -29.68
CA GLU A 26 -5.13 -24.34 -29.70
C GLU A 26 -5.26 -22.83 -29.43
N ILE A 27 -4.42 -22.31 -28.55
CA ILE A 27 -4.37 -20.87 -28.24
C ILE A 27 -3.34 -20.10 -29.09
N GLU A 28 -2.80 -20.69 -30.12
CA GLU A 28 -1.82 -20.10 -31.06
C GLU A 28 -0.57 -19.51 -30.38
N LEU A 29 -0.13 -20.11 -29.27
CA LEU A 29 1.05 -19.68 -28.54
C LEU A 29 2.33 -20.38 -29.01
N LEU A 30 2.19 -21.69 -29.38
CA LEU A 30 3.25 -22.52 -29.88
C LEU A 30 2.68 -23.51 -30.92
N GLU A 31 2.76 -23.14 -32.20
CA GLU A 31 2.19 -23.90 -33.28
C GLU A 31 3.17 -24.97 -33.77
N PRO A 32 2.70 -26.18 -34.17
CA PRO A 32 3.52 -27.16 -34.84
C PRO A 32 3.93 -26.65 -36.23
N VAL A 33 5.14 -27.00 -36.67
CA VAL A 33 5.62 -26.64 -38.02
C VAL A 33 4.94 -27.44 -39.12
N ALA A 34 4.35 -28.60 -38.78
CA ALA A 34 3.55 -29.41 -39.70
C ALA A 34 2.53 -30.25 -38.94
N ILE A 35 1.37 -30.46 -39.56
CA ILE A 35 0.36 -31.42 -39.11
C ILE A 35 0.14 -32.40 -40.28
N ASP A 36 0.29 -33.67 -40.01
CA ASP A 36 0.07 -34.71 -41.01
C ASP A 36 -1.43 -34.77 -41.38
N PRO A 37 -1.80 -34.57 -42.65
CA PRO A 37 -3.21 -34.46 -43.06
C PRO A 37 -4.01 -35.77 -42.87
N GLY A 38 -3.35 -36.91 -42.91
CA GLY A 38 -4.03 -38.21 -42.81
C GLY A 38 -4.19 -38.69 -41.36
N SER A 39 -3.20 -38.45 -40.52
CA SER A 39 -3.18 -38.94 -39.12
C SER A 39 -3.42 -37.86 -38.07
N GLY A 40 -3.35 -36.60 -38.46
CA GLY A 40 -3.46 -35.45 -37.51
C GLY A 40 -2.23 -35.30 -36.60
N TYR A 41 -1.14 -36.04 -36.88
CA TYR A 41 0.07 -35.96 -36.04
C TYR A 41 0.80 -34.63 -36.21
N ARG A 42 1.07 -33.99 -35.05
CA ARG A 42 1.79 -32.72 -34.97
C ARG A 42 3.28 -32.93 -34.93
N ARG A 43 4.00 -32.15 -35.72
CA ARG A 43 5.46 -32.11 -35.73
C ARG A 43 5.98 -30.74 -35.37
N TYR A 44 7.04 -30.70 -34.56
CA TYR A 44 7.67 -29.46 -34.06
C TYR A 44 9.12 -29.40 -34.53
N SER A 45 9.65 -28.18 -34.73
CA SER A 45 11.07 -27.96 -35.00
C SER A 45 11.88 -27.86 -33.72
N THR A 46 13.13 -28.33 -33.73
CA THR A 46 14.06 -28.12 -32.60
C THR A 46 14.35 -26.64 -32.32
N ASP A 47 14.17 -25.73 -33.28
CA ASP A 47 14.28 -24.28 -33.08
C ASP A 47 13.19 -23.73 -32.14
N GLN A 48 12.09 -24.46 -32.00
CA GLN A 48 11.00 -24.05 -31.11
C GLN A 48 11.25 -24.41 -29.62
N VAL A 49 12.33 -25.16 -29.33
CA VAL A 49 12.64 -25.62 -27.97
C VAL A 49 12.90 -24.44 -27.04
N GLU A 50 13.69 -23.46 -27.48
CA GLU A 50 13.96 -22.24 -26.65
C GLU A 50 12.70 -21.46 -26.36
N ARG A 51 11.80 -21.30 -27.36
CA ARG A 51 10.51 -20.65 -27.17
C ARG A 51 9.64 -21.42 -26.19
N ALA A 52 9.59 -22.74 -26.27
CA ALA A 52 8.84 -23.57 -25.34
C ALA A 52 9.38 -23.47 -23.90
N HIS A 53 10.71 -23.47 -23.75
CA HIS A 53 11.34 -23.26 -22.43
C HIS A 53 11.06 -21.88 -21.87
N LEU A 54 11.05 -20.83 -22.70
CA LEU A 54 10.70 -19.47 -22.26
C LEU A 54 9.25 -19.42 -21.76
N ILE A 55 8.30 -20.00 -22.51
CA ILE A 55 6.90 -20.10 -22.09
C ILE A 55 6.80 -20.78 -20.72
N ARG A 56 7.46 -21.92 -20.56
CA ARG A 56 7.46 -22.65 -19.29
C ARG A 56 7.99 -21.79 -18.15
N ARG A 57 9.16 -21.14 -18.30
CA ARG A 57 9.74 -20.26 -17.26
C ARG A 57 8.80 -19.11 -16.88
N LEU A 58 8.15 -18.48 -17.84
CA LEU A 58 7.21 -17.39 -17.58
C LEU A 58 5.98 -17.91 -16.81
N ARG A 59 5.52 -19.12 -17.10
CA ARG A 59 4.43 -19.78 -16.37
C ARG A 59 4.83 -20.19 -14.96
N ASP A 60 6.04 -20.67 -14.77
CA ASP A 60 6.61 -21.03 -13.48
C ASP A 60 6.77 -19.79 -12.56
N LEU A 61 6.77 -18.58 -13.16
CA LEU A 61 6.73 -17.28 -12.48
C LEU A 61 5.31 -16.70 -12.35
N ASP A 62 4.28 -17.51 -12.47
CA ASP A 62 2.85 -17.11 -12.37
C ASP A 62 2.41 -16.03 -13.37
N MET A 63 3.14 -15.88 -14.51
CA MET A 63 2.75 -14.91 -15.53
C MET A 63 1.49 -15.39 -16.27
N PRO A 64 0.41 -14.56 -16.33
CA PRO A 64 -0.81 -14.89 -17.06
C PRO A 64 -0.57 -15.07 -18.57
N MET A 65 -1.32 -15.98 -19.21
CA MET A 65 -1.16 -16.31 -20.63
C MET A 65 -1.16 -15.09 -21.58
N PRO A 66 -2.03 -14.07 -21.40
CA PRO A 66 -1.96 -12.87 -22.24
C PRO A 66 -0.62 -12.13 -22.14
N GLN A 67 -0.01 -12.09 -20.95
CA GLN A 67 1.30 -11.46 -20.75
C GLN A 67 2.44 -12.33 -21.29
N VAL A 68 2.36 -13.65 -21.15
CA VAL A 68 3.30 -14.58 -21.79
C VAL A 68 3.29 -14.34 -23.31
N ARG A 69 2.11 -14.21 -23.94
CA ARG A 69 1.98 -13.88 -25.35
C ARG A 69 2.65 -12.54 -25.66
N ALA A 70 2.40 -11.50 -24.90
CA ALA A 70 3.01 -10.18 -25.09
C ALA A 70 4.54 -10.23 -25.06
N VAL A 71 5.13 -11.01 -24.14
CA VAL A 71 6.59 -11.23 -24.05
C VAL A 71 7.13 -11.94 -25.29
N LEU A 72 6.40 -12.96 -25.79
CA LEU A 72 6.84 -13.78 -26.93
C LEU A 72 6.70 -13.09 -28.29
N THR A 73 5.76 -12.14 -28.39
CA THR A 73 5.46 -11.39 -29.63
C THR A 73 6.01 -9.96 -29.61
N ALA A 74 6.74 -9.60 -28.55
CA ALA A 74 7.36 -8.28 -28.45
C ALA A 74 8.29 -8.03 -29.65
N PRO A 75 8.15 -6.88 -30.36
CA PRO A 75 8.91 -6.59 -31.55
C PRO A 75 10.41 -6.36 -31.26
N ASP A 76 10.74 -5.98 -30.04
CA ASP A 76 12.09 -5.69 -29.60
C ASP A 76 12.30 -6.02 -28.11
N ARG A 77 13.56 -5.93 -27.69
CA ARG A 77 13.95 -6.19 -26.30
C ARG A 77 13.33 -5.18 -25.32
N ALA A 78 13.21 -3.91 -25.70
CA ALA A 78 12.68 -2.86 -24.82
C ALA A 78 11.22 -3.13 -24.48
N THR A 79 10.39 -3.46 -25.47
CA THR A 79 8.98 -3.83 -25.28
C THR A 79 8.83 -5.08 -24.42
N ARG A 80 9.69 -6.08 -24.63
CA ARG A 80 9.71 -7.29 -23.80
C ARG A 80 10.05 -6.98 -22.35
N ASP A 81 11.06 -6.13 -22.11
CA ASP A 81 11.52 -5.75 -20.78
C ASP A 81 10.43 -4.94 -20.05
N VAL A 82 9.65 -4.10 -20.74
CA VAL A 82 8.48 -3.42 -20.18
C VAL A 82 7.44 -4.42 -19.66
N ALA A 83 7.09 -5.43 -20.45
CA ALA A 83 6.13 -6.45 -20.03
C ALA A 83 6.61 -7.26 -18.81
N LEU A 84 7.91 -7.59 -18.76
CA LEU A 84 8.52 -8.29 -17.62
C LEU A 84 8.54 -7.42 -16.37
N ARG A 85 8.89 -6.14 -16.47
CA ARG A 85 8.88 -5.18 -15.35
C ARG A 85 7.47 -4.98 -14.79
N ALA A 86 6.46 -4.84 -15.65
CA ALA A 86 5.08 -4.72 -15.23
C ALA A 86 4.61 -5.95 -14.43
N HIS A 87 5.06 -7.15 -14.82
CA HIS A 87 4.78 -8.36 -14.04
C HIS A 87 5.52 -8.36 -12.70
N LEU A 88 6.80 -7.98 -12.67
CA LEU A 88 7.59 -7.86 -11.45
C LEU A 88 6.91 -6.91 -10.44
N THR A 89 6.57 -5.69 -10.87
CA THR A 89 5.89 -4.71 -10.00
C THR A 89 4.59 -5.25 -9.43
N ARG A 90 3.80 -6.00 -10.23
CA ARG A 90 2.59 -6.64 -9.72
C ARG A 90 2.89 -7.69 -8.65
N MET A 91 3.92 -8.51 -8.84
CA MET A 91 4.31 -9.53 -7.85
C MET A 91 4.84 -8.90 -6.56
N GLU A 92 5.57 -7.81 -6.65
CA GLU A 92 6.03 -7.02 -5.49
C GLU A 92 4.85 -6.45 -4.70
N ALA A 93 3.86 -5.89 -5.38
CA ALA A 93 2.63 -5.39 -4.75
C ALA A 93 1.83 -6.51 -4.07
N GLU A 94 1.71 -7.69 -4.72
CA GLU A 94 1.04 -8.86 -4.15
C GLU A 94 1.77 -9.41 -2.92
N LEU A 95 3.10 -9.42 -2.95
CA LEU A 95 3.93 -9.81 -1.81
C LEU A 95 3.71 -8.88 -0.62
N THR A 96 3.70 -7.57 -0.84
CA THR A 96 3.41 -6.57 0.20
C THR A 96 2.03 -6.81 0.80
N ARG A 97 1.00 -6.92 -0.02
CA ARG A 97 -0.36 -7.23 0.43
C ARG A 97 -0.43 -8.52 1.25
N THR A 98 0.28 -9.56 0.81
CA THR A 98 0.29 -10.84 1.55
C THR A 98 0.96 -10.71 2.91
N ARG A 99 2.04 -9.94 3.01
CA ARG A 99 2.70 -9.63 4.29
C ARG A 99 1.76 -8.91 5.25
N ASP A 100 0.99 -7.93 4.77
CA ASP A 100 0.02 -7.19 5.56
C ASP A 100 -1.09 -8.11 6.09
N VAL A 101 -1.63 -8.99 5.24
CA VAL A 101 -2.62 -10.00 5.65
C VAL A 101 -2.06 -10.93 6.73
N VAL A 102 -0.81 -11.38 6.57
CA VAL A 102 -0.16 -12.25 7.58
C VAL A 102 0.05 -11.50 8.90
N ALA A 103 0.43 -10.22 8.85
CA ALA A 103 0.58 -9.39 10.04
C ALA A 103 -0.76 -9.20 10.76
N ALA A 104 -1.84 -8.88 10.02
CA ALA A 104 -3.19 -8.77 10.56
C ALA A 104 -3.68 -10.08 11.21
N LEU A 105 -3.47 -11.22 10.55
CA LEU A 105 -3.83 -12.53 11.11
C LEU A 105 -3.04 -12.85 12.40
N ARG A 106 -1.75 -12.50 12.44
CA ARG A 106 -0.94 -12.66 13.66
C ARG A 106 -1.45 -11.78 14.80
N SER A 107 -1.87 -10.55 14.50
CA SER A 107 -2.47 -9.64 15.47
C SER A 107 -3.75 -10.23 16.07
N LEU A 108 -4.64 -10.81 15.24
CA LEU A 108 -5.87 -11.47 15.69
C LEU A 108 -5.60 -12.71 16.58
N LEU A 109 -4.49 -13.41 16.37
CA LEU A 109 -4.09 -14.57 17.15
C LEU A 109 -3.36 -14.20 18.45
N SER A 110 -2.86 -12.97 18.56
CA SER A 110 -2.14 -12.50 19.73
C SER A 110 -3.14 -12.05 20.80
N PRO A 111 -2.91 -12.38 22.10
CA PRO A 111 -3.71 -11.80 23.18
C PRO A 111 -3.58 -10.28 23.11
N SER A 112 -4.70 -9.62 23.00
CA SER A 112 -4.74 -8.15 22.94
C SER A 112 -4.29 -7.59 24.29
N ALA A 113 -3.14 -6.92 24.33
CA ALA A 113 -2.82 -6.08 25.50
C ALA A 113 -3.95 -5.04 25.68
N PRO A 114 -4.38 -4.78 26.93
CA PRO A 114 -5.34 -3.71 27.20
C PRO A 114 -4.78 -2.40 26.61
N ILE A 115 -5.65 -1.64 25.92
CA ILE A 115 -5.26 -0.34 25.39
C ILE A 115 -5.25 0.61 26.58
N GLU A 116 -4.08 1.16 26.91
CA GLU A 116 -3.91 2.16 27.94
C GLU A 116 -4.34 3.51 27.39
N VAL A 117 -5.31 4.15 28.05
CA VAL A 117 -5.77 5.50 27.73
C VAL A 117 -5.11 6.50 28.66
N THR A 118 -4.45 7.48 28.08
CA THR A 118 -3.81 8.59 28.79
C THR A 118 -4.46 9.92 28.42
N TYR A 119 -4.31 10.93 29.28
CA TYR A 119 -4.89 12.25 29.04
C TYR A 119 -3.79 13.28 28.85
N ARG A 120 -3.86 14.04 27.76
CA ARG A 120 -2.86 15.07 27.44
C ARG A 120 -3.50 16.33 26.89
N THR A 121 -2.99 17.48 27.31
CA THR A 121 -3.28 18.76 26.65
C THR A 121 -2.13 19.05 25.67
N ALA A 122 -2.40 18.96 24.38
CA ALA A 122 -1.45 19.38 23.35
C ALA A 122 -1.42 20.93 23.34
N PRO A 123 -0.23 21.55 23.36
CA PRO A 123 -0.09 23.01 23.20
C PRO A 123 -0.44 23.43 21.77
N GLU A 124 -0.55 24.73 21.57
CA GLU A 124 -0.57 25.30 20.20
C GLU A 124 0.72 24.95 19.47
N PHE A 125 0.61 24.61 18.18
CA PHE A 125 1.77 24.42 17.31
C PHE A 125 1.48 24.86 15.87
N THR A 126 2.55 25.22 15.15
CA THR A 126 2.51 25.56 13.74
C THR A 126 2.93 24.35 12.92
N SER A 127 2.32 24.14 11.78
CA SER A 127 2.63 23.07 10.84
C SER A 127 2.56 23.54 9.40
N VAL A 128 3.21 22.81 8.49
CA VAL A 128 2.83 22.79 7.08
C VAL A 128 1.87 21.64 6.85
N ALA A 129 0.84 21.86 6.04
CA ALA A 129 -0.25 20.90 5.88
C ALA A 129 -0.74 20.81 4.44
N VAL A 130 -1.27 19.64 4.08
CA VAL A 130 -2.06 19.39 2.86
C VAL A 130 -3.47 19.04 3.31
N VAL A 131 -4.46 19.73 2.76
CA VAL A 131 -5.88 19.51 3.07
C VAL A 131 -6.59 18.99 1.83
N ALA A 132 -7.37 17.94 1.98
CA ALA A 132 -8.24 17.45 0.92
C ALA A 132 -9.47 16.73 1.49
N THR A 133 -10.52 16.62 0.67
CA THR A 133 -11.62 15.68 0.90
C THR A 133 -11.23 14.36 0.27
N VAL A 134 -11.14 13.31 1.07
CA VAL A 134 -10.57 12.01 0.68
C VAL A 134 -11.55 10.90 1.00
N ALA A 135 -11.72 9.97 0.05
CA ALA A 135 -12.46 8.75 0.29
C ALA A 135 -11.61 7.76 1.14
N ARG A 136 -12.28 6.96 1.95
CA ARG A 136 -11.61 6.03 2.88
C ARG A 136 -10.68 5.04 2.19
N ASP A 137 -11.05 4.53 1.02
CA ASP A 137 -10.24 3.59 0.23
C ASP A 137 -8.99 4.22 -0.41
N GLY A 138 -8.99 5.56 -0.58
CA GLY A 138 -7.85 6.33 -1.12
C GLY A 138 -6.91 6.91 -0.06
N ILE A 139 -7.17 6.69 1.24
CA ILE A 139 -6.46 7.39 2.32
C ILE A 139 -4.96 7.08 2.35
N GLY A 140 -4.55 5.85 2.11
CA GLY A 140 -3.14 5.46 2.12
C GLY A 140 -2.34 6.21 1.05
N GLU A 141 -2.80 6.19 -0.19
CA GLU A 141 -2.15 6.89 -1.32
C GLU A 141 -2.10 8.41 -1.08
N PHE A 142 -3.18 8.97 -0.53
CA PHE A 142 -3.21 10.39 -0.19
C PHE A 142 -2.18 10.74 0.87
N CYS A 143 -2.10 9.98 1.97
CA CYS A 143 -1.13 10.22 3.04
C CYS A 143 0.31 10.12 2.54
N ASP A 144 0.64 9.07 1.76
CA ASP A 144 1.98 8.87 1.20
C ASP A 144 2.38 10.04 0.31
N THR A 145 1.49 10.46 -0.59
CA THR A 145 1.71 11.61 -1.48
C THR A 145 1.87 12.91 -0.71
N ALA A 146 1.00 13.16 0.27
CA ALA A 146 1.01 14.38 1.06
C ALA A 146 2.28 14.49 1.92
N PHE A 147 2.67 13.42 2.63
CA PHE A 147 3.91 13.42 3.40
C PHE A 147 5.14 13.58 2.52
N GLY A 148 5.22 12.84 1.40
CA GLY A 148 6.33 13.00 0.45
C GLY A 148 6.48 14.45 -0.02
N ARG A 149 5.36 15.12 -0.33
CA ARG A 149 5.33 16.54 -0.69
C ARG A 149 5.79 17.45 0.44
N LEU A 150 5.25 17.28 1.65
CA LEU A 150 5.56 18.13 2.81
C LEU A 150 7.03 18.01 3.21
N TYR A 151 7.57 16.79 3.32
CA TYR A 151 8.99 16.59 3.63
C TYR A 151 9.91 17.09 2.51
N GLY A 152 9.50 16.95 1.25
CA GLY A 152 10.25 17.51 0.11
C GLY A 152 10.33 19.04 0.15
N LEU A 153 9.23 19.72 0.49
CA LEU A 153 9.19 21.17 0.67
C LEU A 153 10.10 21.63 1.82
N LEU A 154 10.05 20.95 2.96
CA LEU A 154 10.85 21.25 4.13
C LEU A 154 12.34 21.06 3.84
N ALA A 155 12.70 19.96 3.18
CA ALA A 155 14.08 19.68 2.79
C ALA A 155 14.64 20.75 1.82
N THR A 156 13.83 21.17 0.83
CA THR A 156 14.21 22.21 -0.14
C THR A 156 14.48 23.56 0.56
N ALA A 157 13.70 23.87 1.60
CA ALA A 157 13.83 25.11 2.36
C ALA A 157 14.87 25.04 3.50
N GLY A 158 15.46 23.88 3.76
CA GLY A 158 16.38 23.68 4.88
C GLY A 158 15.71 23.80 6.26
N ILE A 159 14.39 23.55 6.35
CA ILE A 159 13.63 23.62 7.59
C ILE A 159 13.48 22.21 8.15
N GLY A 160 13.97 21.97 9.36
CA GLY A 160 13.76 20.71 10.07
C GLY A 160 12.33 20.63 10.65
N PRO A 161 11.71 19.43 10.69
CA PRO A 161 10.46 19.20 11.41
C PRO A 161 10.63 19.53 12.90
N ALA A 162 9.59 20.12 13.52
CA ALA A 162 9.58 20.43 14.95
C ALA A 162 8.98 19.29 15.80
N GLY A 163 8.56 18.19 15.15
CA GLY A 163 7.97 17.01 15.80
C GLY A 163 7.50 15.99 14.75
N PRO A 164 6.95 14.87 15.20
CA PRO A 164 6.42 13.85 14.31
C PRO A 164 5.27 14.39 13.46
N GLY A 165 5.17 13.89 12.22
CA GLY A 165 4.05 14.17 11.34
C GLY A 165 2.77 13.50 11.83
N GLY A 166 1.63 13.96 11.31
CA GLY A 166 0.33 13.44 11.69
C GLY A 166 -0.75 13.76 10.68
N ALA A 167 -1.95 13.26 10.97
CA ALA A 167 -3.14 13.60 10.21
C ALA A 167 -4.32 13.91 11.14
N THR A 168 -5.30 14.68 10.64
CA THR A 168 -6.60 14.82 11.31
C THR A 168 -7.70 14.37 10.36
N TYR A 169 -8.72 13.73 10.93
CA TYR A 169 -9.83 13.13 10.22
C TYR A 169 -11.14 13.72 10.72
N SER A 170 -11.92 14.30 9.83
CA SER A 170 -13.25 14.84 10.17
C SER A 170 -14.23 13.70 10.52
N SER A 171 -15.32 14.04 11.22
CA SER A 171 -16.40 13.09 11.50
C SER A 171 -16.99 12.49 10.21
N ASP A 172 -17.14 13.30 9.17
CA ASP A 172 -17.65 12.85 7.87
C ASP A 172 -16.81 11.72 7.25
N PHE A 173 -15.49 11.74 7.46
CA PHE A 173 -14.60 10.67 6.97
C PHE A 173 -14.98 9.31 7.56
N PHE A 174 -15.43 9.26 8.81
CA PHE A 174 -15.87 8.03 9.46
C PHE A 174 -17.33 7.68 9.16
N GLU A 175 -18.20 8.69 9.09
CA GLU A 175 -19.65 8.52 8.98
C GLU A 175 -20.10 8.28 7.53
N ASN A 176 -19.40 8.90 6.55
CA ASN A 176 -19.79 8.93 5.14
C ASN A 176 -18.75 8.30 4.20
N ASP A 177 -17.68 7.68 4.74
CA ASP A 177 -16.53 7.14 3.99
C ASP A 177 -15.85 8.18 3.06
N LEU A 178 -16.12 9.46 3.27
CA LEU A 178 -15.61 10.60 2.53
C LEU A 178 -15.59 11.84 3.44
N GLY A 179 -14.43 12.43 3.68
CA GLY A 179 -14.35 13.59 4.56
C GLY A 179 -13.05 14.37 4.44
N GLU A 180 -12.99 15.51 5.12
CA GLU A 180 -11.77 16.31 5.20
C GLU A 180 -10.70 15.55 5.96
N VAL A 181 -9.52 15.45 5.34
CA VAL A 181 -8.28 14.94 5.94
C VAL A 181 -7.23 16.02 5.81
N VAL A 182 -6.53 16.28 6.92
CA VAL A 182 -5.39 17.22 6.96
C VAL A 182 -4.15 16.46 7.33
N VAL A 183 -3.26 16.23 6.39
CA VAL A 183 -1.92 15.69 6.65
C VAL A 183 -1.00 16.85 6.99
N PHE A 184 -0.24 16.75 8.09
CA PHE A 184 0.58 17.85 8.56
C PHE A 184 1.96 17.39 9.08
N VAL A 185 2.95 18.31 9.01
CA VAL A 185 4.26 18.17 9.65
C VAL A 185 4.49 19.42 10.50
N PRO A 186 4.72 19.27 11.83
CA PRO A 186 5.03 20.39 12.70
C PRO A 186 6.31 21.11 12.26
N VAL A 187 6.29 22.45 12.33
CA VAL A 187 7.42 23.30 11.98
C VAL A 187 7.67 24.35 13.06
N PRO A 188 8.85 24.97 13.11
CA PRO A 188 9.11 26.10 14.01
C PRO A 188 8.03 27.18 13.90
N ALA A 189 7.59 27.75 15.03
CA ALA A 189 6.52 28.75 15.08
C ALA A 189 6.79 30.00 14.22
N ALA A 190 8.06 30.30 13.95
CA ALA A 190 8.48 31.42 13.11
C ALA A 190 8.37 31.16 11.60
N THR A 191 7.90 29.98 11.17
CA THR A 191 7.75 29.66 9.74
C THR A 191 6.71 30.60 9.11
N PRO A 192 7.06 31.40 8.07
CA PRO A 192 6.14 32.36 7.47
C PRO A 192 4.98 31.66 6.77
N ALA A 193 3.80 32.30 6.78
CA ALA A 193 2.63 31.77 6.06
C ALA A 193 2.90 31.63 4.53
N ALA A 194 3.66 32.57 3.96
CA ALA A 194 4.04 32.56 2.55
C ALA A 194 4.97 31.39 2.16
N PHE A 195 5.52 30.64 3.13
CA PHE A 195 6.39 29.48 2.87
C PHE A 195 5.74 28.44 1.96
N ALA A 196 4.44 28.25 2.12
CA ALA A 196 3.68 27.24 1.39
C ALA A 196 2.94 27.78 0.16
N ASP A 197 3.09 29.07 -0.17
CA ASP A 197 2.42 29.67 -1.33
C ASP A 197 2.80 28.95 -2.64
N HIS A 198 1.78 28.74 -3.48
CA HIS A 198 1.87 28.06 -4.80
C HIS A 198 2.32 26.60 -4.75
N THR A 199 2.47 25.99 -3.56
CA THR A 199 2.89 24.60 -3.42
C THR A 199 1.73 23.61 -3.28
N GLY A 200 0.49 24.11 -3.07
CA GLY A 200 -0.69 23.32 -2.69
C GLY A 200 -0.61 22.75 -1.27
N ALA A 201 0.29 23.27 -0.46
CA ALA A 201 0.32 23.15 1.00
C ALA A 201 -0.04 24.49 1.64
N GLU A 202 -0.33 24.48 2.92
CA GLU A 202 -0.60 25.70 3.71
C GLU A 202 0.16 25.65 5.03
N VAL A 203 0.45 26.84 5.60
CA VAL A 203 0.91 26.93 6.98
C VAL A 203 -0.31 27.03 7.89
N ARG A 204 -0.48 26.03 8.75
CA ARG A 204 -1.65 25.88 9.61
C ARG A 204 -1.27 25.89 11.09
N ARG A 205 -2.05 26.58 11.91
CA ARG A 205 -1.93 26.57 13.37
C ARG A 205 -2.98 25.65 13.96
N PHE A 206 -2.54 24.77 14.83
CA PHE A 206 -3.41 23.93 15.65
C PHE A 206 -3.53 24.56 17.03
N ALA A 207 -4.76 24.88 17.43
CA ALA A 207 -5.04 25.43 18.76
C ALA A 207 -4.76 24.40 19.87
N PRO A 208 -4.52 24.86 21.11
CA PRO A 208 -4.37 23.96 22.24
C PRO A 208 -5.62 23.12 22.42
N ARG A 209 -5.45 21.82 22.64
CA ARG A 209 -6.57 20.90 22.79
C ARG A 209 -6.25 19.77 23.76
N ARG A 210 -7.24 19.41 24.60
CA ARG A 210 -7.18 18.23 25.46
C ARG A 210 -7.65 17.01 24.69
N PHE A 211 -6.92 15.91 24.88
CA PHE A 211 -7.18 14.64 24.23
C PHE A 211 -7.17 13.49 25.24
N ALA A 212 -8.04 12.52 25.04
CA ALA A 212 -7.79 11.14 25.44
C ALA A 212 -6.92 10.50 24.36
N VAL A 213 -5.84 9.82 24.74
CA VAL A 213 -4.82 9.32 23.82
C VAL A 213 -4.58 7.85 24.07
N ALA A 214 -4.58 7.08 23.01
CA ALA A 214 -4.14 5.68 23.00
C ALA A 214 -3.04 5.48 21.96
N VAL A 215 -2.06 4.61 22.26
CA VAL A 215 -1.01 4.26 21.30
C VAL A 215 -1.41 2.99 20.58
N HIS A 216 -1.63 3.10 19.28
CA HIS A 216 -1.74 1.95 18.38
C HIS A 216 -0.35 1.36 18.12
N ALA A 217 -0.20 0.05 18.28
CA ALA A 217 1.01 -0.69 17.98
C ALA A 217 0.70 -1.79 16.98
N GLY A 218 1.22 -1.66 15.76
CA GLY A 218 0.99 -2.62 14.68
C GLY A 218 0.58 -1.97 13.36
N PRO A 219 0.13 -2.79 12.40
CA PRO A 219 -0.24 -2.33 11.08
C PRO A 219 -1.49 -1.45 11.10
N PHE A 220 -1.60 -0.54 10.15
CA PHE A 220 -2.77 0.36 10.02
C PHE A 220 -4.09 -0.38 9.78
N THR A 221 -4.04 -1.65 9.37
CA THR A 221 -5.23 -2.50 9.20
C THR A 221 -5.96 -2.84 10.50
N ASP A 222 -5.30 -2.67 11.66
CA ASP A 222 -5.82 -3.01 12.99
C ASP A 222 -6.27 -1.76 13.79
N PHE A 223 -6.37 -0.61 13.15
CA PHE A 223 -6.76 0.66 13.82
C PHE A 223 -8.16 0.61 14.42
N ASP A 224 -9.08 -0.13 13.82
CA ASP A 224 -10.45 -0.33 14.31
C ASP A 224 -10.47 -0.74 15.79
N ARG A 225 -9.54 -1.57 16.21
CA ARG A 225 -9.37 -2.00 17.58
C ARG A 225 -9.01 -0.86 18.52
N THR A 226 -8.05 0.00 18.13
CA THR A 226 -7.62 1.13 18.95
C THR A 226 -8.69 2.22 18.99
N TYR A 227 -9.29 2.52 17.84
CA TYR A 227 -10.41 3.45 17.75
C TYR A 227 -11.62 2.97 18.57
N GLY A 228 -11.97 1.69 18.47
CA GLY A 228 -13.09 1.12 19.24
C GLY A 228 -12.86 1.19 20.76
N ALA A 229 -11.67 0.80 21.23
CA ALA A 229 -11.37 0.84 22.66
C ALA A 229 -11.28 2.29 23.20
N LEU A 230 -10.57 3.18 22.48
CA LEU A 230 -10.46 4.59 22.87
C LEU A 230 -11.81 5.29 22.83
N GLY A 231 -12.60 5.09 21.75
CA GLY A 231 -13.92 5.67 21.60
C GLY A 231 -14.91 5.22 22.68
N SER A 232 -14.90 3.91 23.03
CA SER A 232 -15.69 3.38 24.15
C SER A 232 -15.30 4.01 25.48
N HIS A 233 -13.97 4.10 25.73
CA HIS A 233 -13.47 4.75 26.94
C HIS A 233 -13.92 6.22 27.04
N VAL A 234 -13.79 6.98 25.94
CA VAL A 234 -14.23 8.38 25.90
C VAL A 234 -15.75 8.50 26.11
N ALA A 235 -16.56 7.63 25.50
CA ALA A 235 -18.00 7.64 25.66
C ALA A 235 -18.46 7.34 27.10
N GLU A 236 -17.69 6.52 27.84
CA GLU A 236 -17.98 6.12 29.21
C GLU A 236 -17.49 7.13 30.27
N HIS A 237 -16.40 7.85 30.00
CA HIS A 237 -15.68 8.62 31.02
C HIS A 237 -15.53 10.10 30.69
N ASP A 238 -15.76 10.56 29.47
CA ASP A 238 -15.49 11.90 29.01
C ASP A 238 -16.65 12.48 28.18
N VAL A 239 -16.48 13.74 27.75
CA VAL A 239 -17.35 14.36 26.77
C VAL A 239 -16.56 14.59 25.50
N ALA A 240 -16.85 13.77 24.48
CA ALA A 240 -16.26 13.91 23.16
C ALA A 240 -16.62 15.25 22.52
N LEU A 241 -15.66 15.89 21.86
CA LEU A 241 -15.90 17.06 21.02
C LEU A 241 -16.16 16.61 19.58
N GLN A 242 -17.04 17.33 18.88
CA GLN A 242 -17.28 17.16 17.44
C GLN A 242 -16.16 17.84 16.63
N GLU A 243 -14.93 17.44 16.92
CA GLU A 243 -13.72 17.94 16.25
C GLU A 243 -12.96 16.76 15.63
N PRO A 244 -12.12 17.01 14.62
CA PRO A 244 -11.35 15.95 13.97
C PRO A 244 -10.49 15.15 14.96
N ILE A 245 -10.53 13.82 14.85
CA ILE A 245 -9.60 12.93 15.55
C ILE A 245 -8.21 13.15 14.95
N ARG A 246 -7.19 13.17 15.80
CA ARG A 246 -5.80 13.38 15.37
C ARG A 246 -4.98 12.12 15.54
N GLU A 247 -4.24 11.76 14.50
CA GLU A 247 -3.21 10.73 14.54
C GLU A 247 -1.83 11.39 14.50
N ILE A 248 -0.90 10.88 15.32
CA ILE A 248 0.51 11.28 15.33
C ILE A 248 1.34 10.02 15.06
N TYR A 249 2.10 10.02 13.96
CA TYR A 249 2.88 8.88 13.52
C TYR A 249 4.26 8.89 14.18
N LEU A 250 4.41 8.14 15.29
CA LEU A 250 5.65 8.06 16.06
C LEU A 250 6.70 7.21 15.36
N VAL A 251 6.28 6.12 14.74
CA VAL A 251 7.08 5.25 13.88
C VAL A 251 6.24 4.96 12.65
N GLY A 252 6.61 5.53 11.52
CA GLY A 252 5.91 5.39 10.25
C GLY A 252 6.55 4.35 9.33
N PRO A 253 5.97 4.13 8.13
CA PRO A 253 6.53 3.21 7.12
C PRO A 253 7.93 3.57 6.64
N GLN A 254 8.33 4.84 6.76
CA GLN A 254 9.69 5.30 6.45
C GLN A 254 10.72 4.92 7.53
N ASP A 255 10.27 4.57 8.74
CA ASP A 255 11.13 4.27 9.89
C ASP A 255 11.28 2.77 10.12
N SER A 256 10.33 1.95 9.61
CA SER A 256 10.30 0.51 9.80
C SER A 256 9.63 -0.21 8.63
N ASP A 257 10.32 -1.21 8.07
CA ASP A 257 9.76 -2.13 7.07
C ASP A 257 8.85 -3.20 7.68
N ASP A 258 8.90 -3.38 9.01
CA ASP A 258 8.04 -4.32 9.74
C ASP A 258 6.76 -3.62 10.20
N PRO A 259 5.58 -3.97 9.65
CA PRO A 259 4.32 -3.41 10.08
C PRO A 259 4.04 -3.54 11.58
N ALA A 260 4.58 -4.57 12.24
CA ALA A 260 4.46 -4.73 13.69
C ALA A 260 5.26 -3.69 14.49
N GLY A 261 6.24 -3.05 13.85
CA GLY A 261 7.04 -1.95 14.41
C GLY A 261 6.35 -0.60 14.43
N LEU A 262 5.28 -0.42 13.65
CA LEU A 262 4.59 0.86 13.53
C LEU A 262 3.97 1.29 14.85
N ARG A 263 3.98 2.61 15.12
CA ARG A 263 3.43 3.22 16.33
C ARG A 263 2.73 4.52 15.98
N THR A 264 1.46 4.61 16.34
CA THR A 264 0.63 5.80 16.10
C THR A 264 -0.14 6.18 17.36
N GLU A 265 -0.04 7.43 17.81
CA GLU A 265 -0.97 7.95 18.81
C GLU A 265 -2.30 8.31 18.14
N VAL A 266 -3.38 7.76 18.64
CA VAL A 266 -4.75 8.19 18.31
C VAL A 266 -5.21 9.15 19.42
N CYS A 267 -5.49 10.39 19.04
CA CYS A 267 -5.83 11.47 19.95
C CYS A 267 -7.29 11.86 19.73
N TRP A 268 -8.18 11.48 20.65
CA TRP A 268 -9.60 11.82 20.62
C TRP A 268 -9.84 13.15 21.33
N PRO A 269 -10.38 14.19 20.68
CA PRO A 269 -10.59 15.48 21.30
C PRO A 269 -11.71 15.42 22.33
N ILE A 270 -11.43 15.90 23.56
CA ILE A 270 -12.38 15.89 24.67
C ILE A 270 -12.52 17.28 25.32
N SER A 271 -13.67 17.55 25.89
CA SER A 271 -13.85 18.72 26.78
C SER A 271 -13.25 18.44 28.16
N ARG A 272 -12.98 19.49 28.93
CA ARG A 272 -12.68 19.33 30.37
C ARG A 272 -13.91 18.75 31.08
N ASN A 273 -13.71 17.63 31.73
CA ASN A 273 -14.75 17.07 32.60
C ASN A 273 -14.78 17.90 33.89
N ILE A 274 -15.83 18.69 34.10
CA ILE A 274 -16.02 19.58 35.29
C ILE A 274 -16.20 18.74 36.56
N ASN A 275 -16.46 17.44 36.46
CA ASN A 275 -16.80 16.57 37.59
C ASN A 275 -15.60 15.88 38.27
N GLN A 276 -14.36 16.07 37.84
CA GLN A 276 -13.17 15.48 38.49
C GLN A 276 -12.43 16.42 39.43
N GLU A 277 -12.95 17.62 39.68
CA GLU A 277 -12.41 18.60 40.67
C GLU A 277 -13.24 18.70 41.97
N ARG A 278 -13.91 17.59 42.36
CA ARG A 278 -14.54 17.55 43.71
C ARG A 278 -13.98 16.44 44.56
#